data_149f784404df8eb37026df2dd648cbdc
#
_entry.id   149f784404df8eb37026df2dd648cbdc
#
_cell.length_a   1.000
_cell.length_b   1.000
_cell.length_c   1.000
_cell.angle_alpha   90.00
_cell.angle_beta   90.00
_cell.angle_gamma   90.00
#
_symmetry.space_group_name_H-M   'P 1'
#
loop_
_entity.id
_entity.type
_entity.pdbx_description
1 polymer ?
#
loop_
_entity_poly.entity_id
_entity_poly.type
_entity_poly.pdbx_seq_one_letter_code
_entity_poly.pdbx_strand_id
1 'polypeptide(L)'
;MLTGCAGNVTSGTDSQGAQSNVSDGSNNGTAPVPDTDDSRYEIITATEMAEKMGLGISLGNTMEAYEATDCEKMSYEWIPVVGGNEPQDYETCWGADVTTQEIIDGMKAEGFNTVRIPVFWGNMMENDGTYTISKEYLKRVKEIVDYCEKAGVYSVINIHHFDEFIIRRNDLDKCKEIFTHLWTQIAEYFADYPYTLVFEGYNEYLGGDQFDSNGNLKAQSDTNAYKMTNTLNQAFVDAVRGTGGYNAQRVLVISGYWTNIDKTTSSRFEMPEDLVNDRLMVSVHYVDNSMYWANKIGGEEWLKYIDSQCAELKKAFLDNDIPVFMGETTSTYPQENFAKDAEHTDSSECLSIVLGKLTDLGIVPVIWDTNSHFYSRTTYKIVNSSDRKVIREYADKLSAAQQE
;
A
#
# COMPACT_ATOMS: atom_id res chain seq x y z
N MET A 1 -43.93 51.28 -12.29
CA MET A 1 -44.49 51.42 -13.62
C MET A 1 -44.25 50.09 -14.31
N LEU A 2 -45.21 49.20 -14.30
CA LEU A 2 -46.19 48.94 -15.41
C LEU A 2 -45.47 48.42 -16.65
N THR A 3 -45.71 47.26 -17.26
CA THR A 3 -46.83 46.40 -17.55
C THR A 3 -46.24 45.17 -18.23
N GLY A 4 -46.55 43.93 -18.07
CA GLY A 4 -47.79 43.24 -18.19
C GLY A 4 -48.11 42.87 -19.62
N CYS A 5 -48.09 41.57 -19.96
CA CYS A 5 -49.11 40.93 -20.82
C CYS A 5 -49.00 39.42 -20.81
N ALA A 6 -50.10 38.80 -20.47
CA ALA A 6 -50.41 37.38 -20.52
C ALA A 6 -50.98 37.02 -21.89
N GLY A 7 -50.85 35.75 -22.27
CA GLY A 7 -51.51 35.20 -23.43
C GLY A 7 -51.72 33.69 -23.23
N ASN A 8 -52.96 33.28 -23.22
CA ASN A 8 -53.57 32.04 -22.74
C ASN A 8 -53.75 30.98 -23.83
N VAL A 9 -53.58 29.69 -23.43
CA VAL A 9 -54.40 28.47 -23.68
C VAL A 9 -54.62 27.95 -25.09
N THR A 10 -54.28 26.70 -25.35
CA THR A 10 -55.27 25.68 -25.67
C THR A 10 -54.78 24.27 -25.38
N SER A 11 -55.71 23.49 -24.86
CA SER A 11 -55.71 22.13 -24.40
C SER A 11 -55.54 21.07 -25.50
N GLY A 12 -54.91 19.96 -25.16
CA GLY A 12 -54.96 18.70 -25.89
C GLY A 12 -54.61 17.54 -24.98
N THR A 13 -55.61 16.85 -24.51
CA THR A 13 -55.56 15.58 -23.77
C THR A 13 -55.10 14.47 -24.68
N ASP A 14 -54.13 13.66 -24.25
CA ASP A 14 -54.16 12.21 -24.42
C ASP A 14 -53.31 11.50 -23.35
N SER A 15 -54.00 10.66 -22.64
CA SER A 15 -53.55 9.75 -21.61
C SER A 15 -52.95 8.50 -22.20
N GLN A 16 -51.69 8.20 -21.91
CA GLN A 16 -51.22 6.82 -21.86
C GLN A 16 -50.31 6.63 -20.66
N GLY A 17 -50.70 5.72 -19.77
CA GLY A 17 -50.01 5.37 -18.55
C GLY A 17 -48.66 4.71 -18.83
N ALA A 18 -47.62 5.28 -18.30
CA ALA A 18 -46.37 4.60 -18.10
C ALA A 18 -46.32 4.08 -16.65
N GLN A 19 -46.41 2.77 -16.50
CA GLN A 19 -46.12 2.08 -15.26
C GLN A 19 -44.63 2.31 -14.93
N SER A 20 -44.40 3.01 -13.86
CA SER A 20 -43.07 3.06 -13.24
C SER A 20 -42.79 1.71 -12.57
N ASN A 21 -42.04 0.86 -13.22
CA ASN A 21 -41.36 -0.24 -12.56
C ASN A 21 -40.27 0.34 -11.64
N VAL A 22 -40.58 0.44 -10.38
CA VAL A 22 -39.55 0.54 -9.33
C VAL A 22 -38.91 -0.84 -9.25
N SER A 23 -37.78 -1.02 -9.88
CA SER A 23 -36.93 -2.17 -9.65
C SER A 23 -36.23 -1.95 -8.31
N ASP A 24 -36.61 -2.75 -7.32
CA ASP A 24 -35.80 -3.02 -6.14
C ASP A 24 -34.44 -3.57 -6.61
N GLY A 25 -33.46 -2.68 -6.68
CA GLY A 25 -32.09 -3.03 -7.01
C GLY A 25 -31.29 -3.38 -5.75
N SER A 26 -31.50 -4.56 -5.22
CA SER A 26 -30.46 -5.20 -4.43
C SER A 26 -29.35 -5.63 -5.42
N ASN A 27 -28.41 -4.73 -5.66
CA ASN A 27 -27.20 -5.02 -6.42
C ASN A 27 -26.28 -5.85 -5.50
N ASN A 28 -26.48 -7.15 -5.44
CA ASN A 28 -25.44 -8.08 -5.09
C ASN A 28 -24.43 -8.03 -6.25
N GLY A 29 -23.44 -7.11 -6.12
CA GLY A 29 -22.39 -6.91 -7.10
C GLY A 29 -21.46 -8.10 -7.14
N THR A 30 -21.87 -9.16 -7.84
CA THR A 30 -20.93 -10.18 -8.29
C THR A 30 -20.02 -9.49 -9.32
N ALA A 31 -18.71 -9.52 -9.06
CA ALA A 31 -17.72 -9.09 -10.05
C ALA A 31 -18.03 -9.76 -11.39
N PRO A 32 -17.88 -9.06 -12.52
CA PRO A 32 -17.95 -9.71 -13.81
C PRO A 32 -16.90 -10.82 -13.82
N VAL A 33 -17.33 -12.05 -14.00
CA VAL A 33 -16.41 -13.15 -14.25
C VAL A 33 -15.84 -12.89 -15.64
N PRO A 34 -14.52 -12.66 -15.78
CA PRO A 34 -13.96 -12.48 -17.11
C PRO A 34 -14.18 -13.79 -17.89
N ASP A 35 -14.68 -13.68 -19.09
CA ASP A 35 -14.73 -14.77 -20.06
C ASP A 35 -13.33 -14.92 -20.70
N THR A 36 -12.29 -15.07 -19.86
CA THR A 36 -10.89 -15.15 -20.31
C THR A 36 -10.18 -16.28 -19.57
N ASP A 37 -9.39 -17.06 -20.30
CA ASP A 37 -8.42 -18.01 -19.75
C ASP A 37 -7.19 -17.29 -19.12
N ASP A 38 -7.29 -15.98 -18.89
CA ASP A 38 -6.21 -15.16 -18.34
C ASP A 38 -6.17 -15.27 -16.81
N SER A 39 -5.19 -15.99 -16.31
CA SER A 39 -5.00 -16.23 -14.87
C SER A 39 -4.82 -14.96 -14.02
N ARG A 40 -4.51 -13.80 -14.64
CA ARG A 40 -4.43 -12.52 -13.93
C ARG A 40 -5.79 -12.06 -13.40
N TYR A 41 -6.88 -12.57 -13.97
CA TYR A 41 -8.26 -12.30 -13.57
C TYR A 41 -8.90 -13.44 -12.75
N GLU A 42 -8.11 -14.46 -12.40
CA GLU A 42 -8.58 -15.53 -11.53
C GLU A 42 -8.84 -15.01 -10.11
N ILE A 43 -10.02 -15.35 -9.60
CA ILE A 43 -10.40 -15.00 -8.23
C ILE A 43 -9.75 -16.03 -7.29
N ILE A 44 -8.73 -15.61 -6.55
CA ILE A 44 -8.01 -16.43 -5.58
C ILE A 44 -8.12 -15.84 -4.18
N THR A 45 -7.90 -16.64 -3.15
CA THR A 45 -7.89 -16.18 -1.76
C THR A 45 -6.67 -15.28 -1.50
N ALA A 46 -6.73 -14.51 -0.41
CA ALA A 46 -5.57 -13.72 0.02
C ALA A 46 -4.36 -14.61 0.35
N THR A 47 -4.58 -15.82 0.87
CA THR A 47 -3.51 -16.79 1.13
C THR A 47 -2.86 -17.27 -0.17
N GLU A 48 -3.65 -17.68 -1.16
CA GLU A 48 -3.13 -18.07 -2.48
C GLU A 48 -2.42 -16.88 -3.17
N MET A 49 -2.91 -15.65 -2.96
CA MET A 49 -2.26 -14.44 -3.46
C MET A 49 -0.90 -14.24 -2.79
N ALA A 50 -0.80 -14.38 -1.46
CA ALA A 50 0.46 -14.26 -0.73
C ALA A 50 1.51 -15.26 -1.23
N GLU A 51 1.12 -16.50 -1.46
CA GLU A 51 2.00 -17.53 -2.04
C GLU A 51 2.52 -17.12 -3.42
N LYS A 52 1.64 -16.58 -4.28
CA LYS A 52 2.00 -16.15 -5.64
C LYS A 52 2.83 -14.86 -5.66
N MET A 53 2.65 -13.96 -4.69
CA MET A 53 3.42 -12.71 -4.59
C MET A 53 4.91 -12.92 -4.34
N GLY A 54 5.30 -13.96 -3.64
CA GLY A 54 6.71 -14.34 -3.42
C GLY A 54 7.53 -13.23 -2.76
N LEU A 55 8.75 -12.98 -3.26
CA LEU A 55 9.59 -11.88 -2.79
C LEU A 55 9.19 -10.56 -3.46
N GLY A 56 9.12 -9.49 -2.67
CA GLY A 56 8.84 -8.14 -3.13
C GLY A 56 10.02 -7.18 -2.98
N ILE A 57 9.95 -6.08 -3.71
CA ILE A 57 10.83 -4.92 -3.58
C ILE A 57 10.00 -3.64 -3.72
N SER A 58 10.33 -2.62 -2.92
CA SER A 58 9.70 -1.30 -3.03
C SER A 58 10.41 -0.44 -4.08
N LEU A 59 9.61 0.29 -4.84
CA LEU A 59 10.07 1.35 -5.73
C LEU A 59 10.12 2.68 -4.95
N GLY A 60 10.93 2.72 -3.88
CA GLY A 60 10.98 3.83 -2.94
C GLY A 60 11.69 5.07 -3.49
N ASN A 61 11.37 6.23 -2.91
CA ASN A 61 11.77 7.57 -3.31
C ASN A 61 11.36 7.96 -4.73
N THR A 62 10.24 7.42 -5.22
CA THR A 62 9.69 7.75 -6.55
C THR A 62 8.33 8.43 -6.43
N MET A 63 7.24 7.69 -6.59
CA MET A 63 5.90 8.28 -6.59
C MET A 63 5.43 8.75 -5.20
N GLU A 64 6.09 8.36 -4.11
CA GLU A 64 5.85 8.90 -2.78
C GLU A 64 6.68 10.16 -2.48
N ALA A 65 7.64 10.51 -3.34
CA ALA A 65 8.42 11.73 -3.16
C ALA A 65 7.56 12.99 -3.36
N TYR A 66 7.81 14.01 -2.55
CA TYR A 66 7.10 15.28 -2.57
C TYR A 66 8.05 16.42 -2.14
N GLU A 67 7.63 17.67 -2.33
CA GLU A 67 8.42 18.81 -1.84
C GLU A 67 8.43 18.83 -0.32
N ALA A 68 9.60 18.59 0.26
CA ALA A 68 9.79 18.47 1.70
C ALA A 68 10.40 19.71 2.38
N THR A 69 10.93 20.67 1.61
CA THR A 69 11.66 21.85 2.15
C THR A 69 10.76 22.77 2.96
N ASP A 70 9.49 22.84 2.63
CA ASP A 70 8.49 23.67 3.31
C ASP A 70 7.40 22.83 4.01
N CYS A 71 7.70 21.58 4.39
CA CYS A 71 6.73 20.66 4.96
C CYS A 71 6.01 21.20 6.22
N GLU A 72 6.64 22.08 7.01
CA GLU A 72 5.98 22.77 8.14
C GLU A 72 4.88 23.74 7.70
N LYS A 73 4.94 24.24 6.46
CA LYS A 73 3.97 25.17 5.89
C LYS A 73 2.91 24.48 5.05
N MET A 74 3.11 23.19 4.73
CA MET A 74 2.15 22.44 3.94
C MET A 74 0.83 22.30 4.70
N SER A 75 -0.26 22.48 3.99
CA SER A 75 -1.60 22.21 4.48
C SER A 75 -2.21 21.05 3.71
N TYR A 76 -3.30 20.51 4.21
CA TYR A 76 -4.03 19.43 3.53
C TYR A 76 -4.64 19.86 2.20
N GLU A 77 -4.80 21.15 2.02
CA GLU A 77 -5.36 21.78 0.83
C GLU A 77 -4.28 22.30 -0.11
N TRP A 78 -3.01 22.26 0.30
CA TRP A 78 -1.93 22.84 -0.50
C TRP A 78 -0.61 22.08 -0.31
N ILE A 79 -0.10 21.54 -1.40
CA ILE A 79 1.20 20.87 -1.49
C ILE A 79 2.09 21.70 -2.44
N PRO A 80 3.34 22.02 -2.07
CA PRO A 80 4.24 22.78 -2.93
C PRO A 80 4.45 22.12 -4.29
N VAL A 81 4.53 22.95 -5.32
CA VAL A 81 4.81 22.50 -6.67
C VAL A 81 6.31 22.22 -6.83
N VAL A 82 6.63 21.10 -7.47
CA VAL A 82 7.99 20.68 -7.81
C VAL A 82 8.25 20.95 -9.30
N GLY A 83 9.38 21.55 -9.62
CA GLY A 83 9.83 21.76 -11.01
C GLY A 83 8.80 22.44 -11.91
N GLY A 84 8.52 21.80 -13.04
CA GLY A 84 7.51 22.25 -14.02
C GLY A 84 6.10 21.79 -13.72
N ASN A 85 5.87 21.11 -12.59
CA ASN A 85 4.60 20.49 -12.22
C ASN A 85 4.20 19.32 -13.13
N GLU A 86 5.20 18.55 -13.55
CA GLU A 86 5.00 17.31 -14.29
C GLU A 86 5.18 16.10 -13.37
N PRO A 87 4.52 14.96 -13.58
CA PRO A 87 4.66 13.80 -12.72
C PRO A 87 6.10 13.37 -12.46
N GLN A 88 6.97 13.44 -13.47
CA GLN A 88 8.38 13.09 -13.36
C GLN A 88 9.19 14.06 -12.50
N ASP A 89 8.77 15.31 -12.36
CA ASP A 89 9.42 16.27 -11.46
C ASP A 89 9.30 15.80 -10.01
N TYR A 90 8.13 15.28 -9.64
CA TYR A 90 7.90 14.70 -8.30
C TYR A 90 8.62 13.35 -8.16
N GLU A 91 8.49 12.46 -9.14
CA GLU A 91 9.12 11.13 -9.14
C GLU A 91 10.64 11.20 -8.90
N THR A 92 11.29 12.27 -9.33
CA THR A 92 12.75 12.43 -9.24
C THR A 92 13.21 13.41 -8.16
N CYS A 93 12.31 14.09 -7.45
CA CYS A 93 12.70 15.19 -6.54
C CYS A 93 13.50 14.71 -5.31
N TRP A 94 13.43 13.43 -4.97
CA TRP A 94 14.26 12.82 -3.93
C TRP A 94 15.48 12.07 -4.51
N GLY A 95 15.80 12.31 -5.78
CA GLY A 95 17.01 11.80 -6.42
C GLY A 95 16.87 10.42 -7.06
N ALA A 96 15.65 9.92 -7.21
CA ALA A 96 15.41 8.68 -7.97
C ALA A 96 15.52 8.94 -9.48
N ASP A 97 15.85 7.88 -10.23
CA ASP A 97 15.70 7.87 -11.68
C ASP A 97 14.23 7.74 -12.07
N VAL A 98 13.85 8.29 -13.23
CA VAL A 98 12.52 8.05 -13.81
C VAL A 98 12.33 6.55 -14.03
N THR A 99 11.24 5.98 -13.51
CA THR A 99 10.95 4.56 -13.63
C THR A 99 10.66 4.19 -15.09
N THR A 100 11.32 3.16 -15.56
CA THR A 100 11.15 2.61 -16.92
C THR A 100 10.79 1.12 -16.87
N GLN A 101 10.39 0.58 -18.03
CA GLN A 101 10.13 -0.86 -18.16
C GLN A 101 11.35 -1.69 -17.78
N GLU A 102 12.55 -1.25 -18.18
CA GLU A 102 13.81 -1.98 -17.94
C GLU A 102 14.13 -2.09 -16.44
N ILE A 103 13.75 -1.09 -15.63
CA ILE A 103 13.91 -1.14 -14.17
C ILE A 103 13.06 -2.29 -13.62
N ILE A 104 11.79 -2.37 -14.01
CA ILE A 104 10.87 -3.42 -13.54
C ILE A 104 11.25 -4.80 -14.08
N ASP A 105 11.60 -4.90 -15.37
CA ASP A 105 12.09 -6.15 -15.98
C ASP A 105 13.33 -6.66 -15.25
N GLY A 106 14.24 -5.76 -14.86
CA GLY A 106 15.41 -6.09 -14.08
C GLY A 106 15.08 -6.58 -12.67
N MET A 107 14.11 -5.98 -11.98
CA MET A 107 13.63 -6.46 -10.69
C MET A 107 13.11 -7.91 -10.81
N LYS A 108 12.29 -8.19 -11.83
CA LYS A 108 11.84 -9.56 -12.14
C LYS A 108 13.01 -10.51 -12.40
N ALA A 109 13.99 -10.09 -13.18
CA ALA A 109 15.17 -10.90 -13.50
C ALA A 109 16.07 -11.19 -12.30
N GLU A 110 16.06 -10.33 -11.26
CA GLU A 110 16.77 -10.57 -10.01
C GLU A 110 16.02 -11.49 -9.05
N GLY A 111 14.74 -11.81 -9.30
CA GLY A 111 13.95 -12.77 -8.54
C GLY A 111 12.76 -12.20 -7.78
N PHE A 112 12.48 -10.90 -7.94
CA PHE A 112 11.29 -10.29 -7.31
C PHE A 112 10.04 -10.60 -8.12
N ASN A 113 8.99 -11.01 -7.44
CA ASN A 113 7.68 -11.29 -8.04
C ASN A 113 6.61 -10.25 -7.66
N THR A 114 6.95 -9.32 -6.77
CA THR A 114 6.08 -8.22 -6.35
C THR A 114 6.87 -6.90 -6.34
N VAL A 115 6.27 -5.84 -6.86
CA VAL A 115 6.78 -4.47 -6.77
C VAL A 115 5.78 -3.64 -5.98
N ARG A 116 6.19 -3.13 -4.81
CA ARG A 116 5.41 -2.15 -4.04
C ARG A 116 5.74 -0.76 -4.57
N ILE A 117 4.73 -0.01 -4.95
CA ILE A 117 4.80 1.33 -5.52
C ILE A 117 4.17 2.29 -4.52
N PRO A 118 4.96 2.86 -3.60
CA PRO A 118 4.47 3.89 -2.69
C PRO A 118 4.01 5.13 -3.47
N VAL A 119 2.88 5.77 -3.08
CA VAL A 119 2.35 6.91 -3.82
C VAL A 119 1.89 8.04 -2.89
N PHE A 120 2.44 9.23 -3.09
CA PHE A 120 1.98 10.46 -2.45
C PHE A 120 0.92 11.14 -3.32
N TRP A 121 -0.34 10.83 -3.08
CA TRP A 121 -1.47 11.30 -3.90
C TRP A 121 -1.75 12.80 -3.80
N GLY A 122 -1.10 13.51 -2.88
CA GLY A 122 -1.17 14.97 -2.78
C GLY A 122 -0.44 15.71 -3.90
N ASN A 123 0.48 15.04 -4.61
CA ASN A 123 1.20 15.64 -5.73
C ASN A 123 0.24 16.01 -6.86
N MET A 124 0.41 17.23 -7.39
CA MET A 124 -0.44 17.75 -8.49
C MET A 124 -1.95 17.74 -8.18
N MET A 125 -2.34 17.52 -6.92
CA MET A 125 -3.74 17.55 -6.52
C MET A 125 -4.32 18.96 -6.70
N GLU A 126 -5.62 19.05 -7.03
CA GLU A 126 -6.31 20.33 -7.11
C GLU A 126 -6.27 21.05 -5.75
N ASN A 127 -5.84 22.32 -5.77
CA ASN A 127 -5.65 23.12 -4.56
C ASN A 127 -6.89 23.95 -4.23
N ASP A 128 -8.04 23.30 -4.19
CA ASP A 128 -9.35 23.92 -3.97
C ASP A 128 -10.13 23.29 -2.79
N GLY A 129 -9.48 22.38 -2.07
CA GLY A 129 -10.08 21.64 -0.95
C GLY A 129 -11.00 20.50 -1.35
N THR A 130 -11.07 20.14 -2.64
CA THR A 130 -11.86 19.01 -3.12
C THR A 130 -11.15 17.67 -3.01
N TYR A 131 -9.81 17.68 -2.82
CA TYR A 131 -8.97 16.47 -2.83
C TYR A 131 -9.08 15.66 -4.13
N THR A 132 -9.25 16.36 -5.24
CA THR A 132 -9.28 15.74 -6.57
C THR A 132 -7.88 15.38 -7.02
N ILE A 133 -7.61 14.09 -7.22
CA ILE A 133 -6.31 13.60 -7.67
C ILE A 133 -6.09 14.00 -9.14
N SER A 134 -4.90 14.52 -9.46
CA SER A 134 -4.52 14.87 -10.83
C SER A 134 -4.61 13.66 -11.76
N LYS A 135 -5.23 13.86 -12.91
CA LYS A 135 -5.34 12.83 -13.95
C LYS A 135 -3.97 12.47 -14.55
N GLU A 136 -3.09 13.44 -14.66
CA GLU A 136 -1.72 13.27 -15.14
C GLU A 136 -0.92 12.41 -14.16
N TYR A 137 -1.09 12.66 -12.85
CA TYR A 137 -0.43 11.86 -11.81
C TYR A 137 -0.96 10.43 -11.74
N LEU A 138 -2.29 10.25 -11.78
CA LEU A 138 -2.94 8.93 -11.90
C LEU A 138 -2.42 8.17 -13.12
N LYS A 139 -2.30 8.85 -14.27
CA LYS A 139 -1.79 8.25 -15.50
C LYS A 139 -0.34 7.79 -15.35
N ARG A 140 0.51 8.55 -14.64
CA ARG A 140 1.91 8.15 -14.42
C ARG A 140 1.99 6.93 -13.50
N VAL A 141 1.25 6.91 -12.40
CA VAL A 141 1.17 5.72 -11.55
C VAL A 141 0.69 4.50 -12.34
N LYS A 142 -0.35 4.69 -13.16
CA LYS A 142 -0.85 3.63 -14.06
C LYS A 142 0.22 3.11 -14.99
N GLU A 143 1.03 3.97 -15.59
CA GLU A 143 2.12 3.57 -16.48
C GLU A 143 3.13 2.66 -15.77
N ILE A 144 3.46 2.93 -14.50
CA ILE A 144 4.35 2.08 -13.70
C ILE A 144 3.66 0.74 -13.37
N VAL A 145 2.37 0.75 -13.06
CA VAL A 145 1.59 -0.49 -12.90
C VAL A 145 1.56 -1.30 -14.20
N ASP A 146 1.40 -0.65 -15.35
CA ASP A 146 1.47 -1.30 -16.67
C ASP A 146 2.84 -1.95 -16.93
N TYR A 147 3.94 -1.36 -16.43
CA TYR A 147 5.27 -1.99 -16.51
C TYR A 147 5.32 -3.28 -15.67
N CYS A 148 4.70 -3.30 -14.49
CA CYS A 148 4.60 -4.49 -13.66
C CYS A 148 3.78 -5.59 -14.35
N GLU A 149 2.61 -5.24 -14.88
CA GLU A 149 1.78 -6.17 -15.65
C GLU A 149 2.54 -6.80 -16.82
N LYS A 150 3.25 -5.98 -17.60
CA LYS A 150 4.03 -6.45 -18.74
C LYS A 150 5.22 -7.33 -18.32
N ALA A 151 5.84 -7.06 -17.19
CA ALA A 151 6.90 -7.89 -16.60
C ALA A 151 6.36 -9.19 -15.98
N GLY A 152 5.06 -9.32 -15.77
CA GLY A 152 4.43 -10.45 -15.10
C GLY A 152 4.79 -10.51 -13.62
N VAL A 153 4.74 -9.37 -12.93
CA VAL A 153 4.89 -9.25 -11.48
C VAL A 153 3.66 -8.62 -10.86
N TYR A 154 3.39 -8.94 -9.60
CA TYR A 154 2.36 -8.27 -8.82
C TYR A 154 2.77 -6.83 -8.53
N SER A 155 1.81 -5.92 -8.52
CA SER A 155 2.01 -4.54 -8.10
C SER A 155 1.15 -4.21 -6.88
N VAL A 156 1.71 -3.44 -5.93
CA VAL A 156 0.98 -2.97 -4.75
C VAL A 156 1.07 -1.46 -4.73
N ILE A 157 -0.06 -0.76 -4.77
CA ILE A 157 -0.12 0.70 -4.61
C ILE A 157 -0.80 1.06 -3.30
N ASN A 158 -0.39 2.18 -2.69
CA ASN A 158 -0.93 2.63 -1.41
C ASN A 158 -1.13 4.16 -1.37
N ILE A 159 -1.57 4.67 -0.21
CA ILE A 159 -1.41 6.07 0.18
C ILE A 159 -0.16 6.13 1.06
N HIS A 160 0.90 6.85 0.60
CA HIS A 160 2.18 6.95 1.30
C HIS A 160 2.49 8.42 1.62
N HIS A 161 2.88 8.70 2.85
CA HIS A 161 3.11 10.03 3.43
C HIS A 161 1.89 10.97 3.42
N PHE A 162 1.04 10.94 2.38
CA PHE A 162 -0.14 11.79 2.35
C PHE A 162 -1.18 11.39 3.42
N ASP A 163 -1.15 10.17 3.89
CA ASP A 163 -1.86 9.70 5.07
C ASP A 163 -1.52 10.55 6.30
N GLU A 164 -0.28 10.98 6.49
CA GLU A 164 0.13 11.89 7.55
C GLU A 164 -0.62 13.22 7.50
N PHE A 165 -0.74 13.82 6.31
CA PHE A 165 -1.44 15.08 6.12
C PHE A 165 -2.93 14.97 6.44
N ILE A 166 -3.53 13.83 6.08
CA ILE A 166 -4.94 13.55 6.38
C ILE A 166 -5.14 13.44 7.89
N ILE A 167 -4.34 12.60 8.54
CA ILE A 167 -4.54 12.20 9.94
C ILE A 167 -4.14 13.31 10.92
N ARG A 168 -3.17 14.17 10.58
CA ARG A 168 -2.79 15.36 11.38
C ARG A 168 -3.93 16.34 11.64
N ARG A 169 -5.02 16.28 10.89
CA ARG A 169 -6.23 17.06 11.17
C ARG A 169 -6.82 16.78 12.54
N ASN A 170 -6.57 15.56 13.08
CA ASN A 170 -7.10 15.12 14.37
C ASN A 170 -8.64 15.21 14.45
N ASP A 171 -9.31 15.06 13.33
CA ASP A 171 -10.76 15.03 13.16
C ASP A 171 -11.10 13.73 12.44
N LEU A 172 -11.60 12.75 13.18
CA LEU A 172 -11.84 11.41 12.67
C LEU A 172 -12.81 11.39 11.49
N ASP A 173 -13.89 12.17 11.57
CA ASP A 173 -14.93 12.19 10.53
C ASP A 173 -14.37 12.81 9.26
N LYS A 174 -13.60 13.89 9.39
CA LYS A 174 -12.95 14.55 8.25
C LYS A 174 -11.83 13.68 7.64
N CYS A 175 -11.04 13.02 8.47
CA CYS A 175 -10.03 12.06 7.98
C CYS A 175 -10.69 10.92 7.20
N LYS A 176 -11.77 10.33 7.73
CA LYS A 176 -12.55 9.30 7.06
C LYS A 176 -13.12 9.79 5.72
N GLU A 177 -13.70 11.00 5.69
CA GLU A 177 -14.26 11.60 4.47
C GLU A 177 -13.19 11.70 3.38
N ILE A 178 -12.04 12.32 3.68
CA ILE A 178 -10.96 12.51 2.72
C ILE A 178 -10.40 11.15 2.25
N PHE A 179 -10.15 10.25 3.18
CA PHE A 179 -9.59 8.95 2.88
C PHE A 179 -10.51 8.10 1.99
N THR A 180 -11.82 8.11 2.30
CA THR A 180 -12.84 7.47 1.45
C THR A 180 -12.86 8.09 0.06
N HIS A 181 -12.79 9.42 -0.04
CA HIS A 181 -12.81 10.13 -1.32
C HIS A 181 -11.59 9.79 -2.19
N LEU A 182 -10.40 9.72 -1.59
CA LEU A 182 -9.18 9.34 -2.31
C LEU A 182 -9.26 7.89 -2.81
N TRP A 183 -9.61 6.95 -1.92
CA TRP A 183 -9.70 5.53 -2.31
C TRP A 183 -10.79 5.27 -3.34
N THR A 184 -11.89 6.00 -3.30
CA THR A 184 -12.92 5.90 -4.36
C THR A 184 -12.34 6.29 -5.71
N GLN A 185 -11.62 7.44 -5.81
CA GLN A 185 -10.99 7.87 -7.06
C GLN A 185 -9.95 6.88 -7.57
N ILE A 186 -9.08 6.39 -6.68
CA ILE A 186 -8.04 5.40 -7.02
C ILE A 186 -8.71 4.11 -7.52
N ALA A 187 -9.65 3.58 -6.76
CA ALA A 187 -10.31 2.32 -7.07
C ALA A 187 -11.12 2.39 -8.38
N GLU A 188 -11.84 3.49 -8.64
CA GLU A 188 -12.53 3.72 -9.90
C GLU A 188 -11.58 3.78 -11.09
N TYR A 189 -10.42 4.45 -10.92
CA TYR A 189 -9.44 4.59 -12.00
C TYR A 189 -8.80 3.25 -12.39
N PHE A 190 -8.63 2.34 -11.43
CA PHE A 190 -8.05 1.01 -11.62
C PHE A 190 -9.10 -0.12 -11.64
N ALA A 191 -10.38 0.19 -11.81
CA ALA A 191 -11.47 -0.79 -11.70
C ALA A 191 -11.35 -1.98 -12.66
N ASP A 192 -10.81 -1.75 -13.86
CA ASP A 192 -10.65 -2.75 -14.90
C ASP A 192 -9.29 -3.50 -14.85
N TYR A 193 -8.46 -3.19 -13.84
CA TYR A 193 -7.17 -3.86 -13.70
C TYR A 193 -7.31 -5.29 -13.16
N PRO A 194 -6.47 -6.21 -13.62
CA PRO A 194 -6.45 -7.58 -13.13
C PRO A 194 -6.12 -7.67 -11.64
N TYR A 195 -6.27 -8.85 -11.05
CA TYR A 195 -6.02 -9.09 -9.63
C TYR A 195 -4.54 -9.10 -9.26
N THR A 196 -3.64 -9.04 -10.24
CA THR A 196 -2.19 -8.80 -10.06
C THR A 196 -1.88 -7.39 -9.53
N LEU A 197 -2.82 -6.44 -9.62
CA LEU A 197 -2.77 -5.18 -8.89
C LEU A 197 -3.49 -5.33 -7.55
N VAL A 198 -2.78 -5.07 -6.46
CA VAL A 198 -3.26 -5.12 -5.07
C VAL A 198 -3.27 -3.71 -4.50
N PHE A 199 -4.25 -3.40 -3.64
CA PHE A 199 -4.32 -2.12 -2.95
C PHE A 199 -3.94 -2.30 -1.48
N GLU A 200 -3.03 -1.45 -0.98
CA GLU A 200 -2.65 -1.32 0.43
C GLU A 200 -3.21 -0.01 0.98
N GLY A 201 -3.97 -0.06 2.07
CA GLY A 201 -4.77 1.06 2.55
C GLY A 201 -4.00 2.36 2.77
N TYR A 202 -2.92 2.31 3.55
CA TYR A 202 -1.99 3.42 3.77
C TYR A 202 -0.67 2.88 4.33
N ASN A 203 0.33 3.76 4.51
CA ASN A 203 1.67 3.38 4.95
C ASN A 203 1.78 3.22 6.48
N GLU A 204 2.50 4.09 7.19
CA GLU A 204 2.97 3.90 8.58
C GLU A 204 2.34 4.89 9.56
N TYR A 205 1.09 5.24 9.51
CA TYR A 205 0.63 6.35 10.29
C TYR A 205 -0.11 6.00 11.59
N LEU A 206 0.17 6.79 12.66
CA LEU A 206 -0.32 6.57 14.03
C LEU A 206 -1.60 7.30 14.40
N GLY A 207 -2.08 8.21 13.58
CA GLY A 207 -3.18 9.10 13.95
C GLY A 207 -2.75 10.45 14.50
N GLY A 208 -3.70 11.40 14.49
CA GLY A 208 -3.49 12.83 14.52
C GLY A 208 -2.87 13.50 15.73
N ASP A 209 -2.76 12.81 16.87
CA ASP A 209 -2.23 13.40 18.10
C ASP A 209 -0.72 13.24 18.28
N GLN A 210 -0.03 12.67 17.28
CA GLN A 210 1.35 12.23 17.49
C GLN A 210 2.37 13.36 17.54
N PHE A 211 2.08 14.54 17.01
CA PHE A 211 3.02 15.66 17.05
C PHE A 211 2.49 16.81 17.89
N ASP A 212 3.34 17.42 18.70
CA ASP A 212 3.05 18.69 19.37
C ASP A 212 3.24 19.87 18.39
N SER A 213 2.95 21.08 18.87
CA SER A 213 3.13 22.32 18.08
C SER A 213 4.58 22.59 17.65
N ASN A 214 5.54 21.84 18.17
CA ASN A 214 6.96 21.94 17.84
C ASN A 214 7.43 20.76 16.94
N GLY A 215 6.50 19.90 16.48
CA GLY A 215 6.83 18.74 15.67
C GLY A 215 7.39 17.54 16.45
N ASN A 216 7.35 17.55 17.80
CA ASN A 216 7.78 16.41 18.57
C ASN A 216 6.67 15.39 18.72
N LEU A 217 7.02 14.09 18.70
CA LEU A 217 6.10 13.00 19.00
C LEU A 217 5.49 13.20 20.40
N LYS A 218 4.18 13.36 20.46
CA LYS A 218 3.44 13.30 21.70
C LYS A 218 3.26 11.85 22.13
N ALA A 219 3.19 11.64 23.45
CA ALA A 219 2.63 10.41 23.97
C ALA A 219 1.13 10.35 23.59
N GLN A 220 0.85 9.60 22.55
CA GLN A 220 -0.51 9.46 22.05
C GLN A 220 -1.35 8.62 23.01
N SER A 221 -2.64 8.96 23.12
CA SER A 221 -3.61 8.03 23.64
C SER A 221 -3.74 6.86 22.64
N ASP A 222 -3.21 5.70 23.01
CA ASP A 222 -3.38 4.47 22.22
C ASP A 222 -4.84 4.24 21.78
N THR A 223 -5.80 4.67 22.60
CA THR A 223 -7.23 4.53 22.30
C THR A 223 -7.64 5.29 21.05
N ASN A 224 -7.20 6.54 20.91
CA ASN A 224 -7.53 7.33 19.72
C ASN A 224 -6.81 6.84 18.47
N ALA A 225 -5.58 6.36 18.62
CA ALA A 225 -4.81 5.82 17.52
C ALA A 225 -5.43 4.53 16.96
N TYR A 226 -5.82 3.58 17.82
CA TYR A 226 -6.54 2.39 17.38
C TYR A 226 -7.89 2.73 16.74
N LYS A 227 -8.64 3.66 17.34
CA LYS A 227 -9.91 4.11 16.76
C LYS A 227 -9.70 4.69 15.35
N MET A 228 -8.66 5.52 15.15
CA MET A 228 -8.33 6.08 13.83
C MET A 228 -7.96 4.97 12.86
N THR A 229 -7.00 4.09 13.22
CA THR A 229 -6.54 2.97 12.40
C THR A 229 -7.70 2.07 11.97
N ASN A 230 -8.50 1.58 12.91
CA ASN A 230 -9.62 0.69 12.63
C ASN A 230 -10.70 1.38 11.75
N THR A 231 -10.98 2.68 12.02
CA THR A 231 -11.95 3.45 11.20
C THR A 231 -11.46 3.66 9.77
N LEU A 232 -10.18 3.99 9.56
CA LEU A 232 -9.64 4.21 8.21
C LEU A 232 -9.53 2.91 7.44
N ASN A 233 -9.15 1.81 8.08
CA ASN A 233 -9.14 0.49 7.45
C ASN A 233 -10.54 0.07 6.98
N GLN A 234 -11.58 0.28 7.81
CA GLN A 234 -12.95 0.02 7.38
C GLN A 234 -13.37 0.92 6.22
N ALA A 235 -13.03 2.23 6.29
CA ALA A 235 -13.35 3.16 5.21
C ALA A 235 -12.66 2.80 3.88
N PHE A 236 -11.44 2.26 3.94
CA PHE A 236 -10.72 1.75 2.78
C PHE A 236 -11.46 0.58 2.13
N VAL A 237 -11.81 -0.45 2.91
CA VAL A 237 -12.53 -1.61 2.39
C VAL A 237 -13.88 -1.19 1.79
N ASP A 238 -14.66 -0.39 2.51
CA ASP A 238 -15.96 0.09 2.05
C ASP A 238 -15.85 0.89 0.74
N ALA A 239 -14.87 1.80 0.65
CA ALA A 239 -14.64 2.62 -0.54
C ALA A 239 -14.29 1.77 -1.76
N VAL A 240 -13.34 0.84 -1.63
CA VAL A 240 -12.91 -0.02 -2.73
C VAL A 240 -14.04 -0.95 -3.16
N ARG A 241 -14.71 -1.63 -2.23
CA ARG A 241 -15.83 -2.54 -2.53
C ARG A 241 -17.00 -1.80 -3.18
N GLY A 242 -17.25 -0.55 -2.75
CA GLY A 242 -18.30 0.31 -3.28
C GLY A 242 -18.17 0.66 -4.77
N THR A 243 -16.96 0.61 -5.33
CA THR A 243 -16.74 0.85 -6.77
C THR A 243 -17.13 -0.34 -7.65
N GLY A 244 -17.30 -1.52 -7.10
CA GLY A 244 -17.73 -2.71 -7.84
C GLY A 244 -16.67 -3.23 -8.84
N GLY A 245 -17.13 -3.88 -9.92
CA GLY A 245 -16.23 -4.45 -10.93
C GLY A 245 -15.25 -5.46 -10.34
N TYR A 246 -14.01 -5.47 -10.79
CA TYR A 246 -12.96 -6.35 -10.22
C TYR A 246 -12.61 -5.98 -8.77
N ASN A 247 -12.88 -4.74 -8.35
CA ASN A 247 -12.64 -4.30 -6.97
C ASN A 247 -13.54 -5.01 -5.96
N ALA A 248 -14.69 -5.55 -6.39
CA ALA A 248 -15.56 -6.35 -5.54
C ALA A 248 -14.88 -7.64 -5.02
N GLN A 249 -13.85 -8.16 -5.72
CA GLN A 249 -13.14 -9.39 -5.36
C GLN A 249 -11.62 -9.19 -5.17
N ARG A 250 -11.11 -7.98 -5.42
CA ARG A 250 -9.69 -7.67 -5.30
C ARG A 250 -9.18 -7.93 -3.89
N VAL A 251 -8.00 -8.54 -3.78
CA VAL A 251 -7.31 -8.64 -2.48
C VAL A 251 -6.87 -7.25 -2.03
N LEU A 252 -7.11 -6.95 -0.75
CA LEU A 252 -6.76 -5.70 -0.11
C LEU A 252 -5.80 -5.94 1.04
N VAL A 253 -4.83 -5.05 1.22
CA VAL A 253 -3.86 -5.10 2.30
C VAL A 253 -4.24 -4.04 3.33
N ILE A 254 -4.60 -4.50 4.52
CA ILE A 254 -5.03 -3.67 5.64
C ILE A 254 -3.82 -3.19 6.40
N SER A 255 -3.70 -1.89 6.60
CA SER A 255 -2.55 -1.31 7.28
C SER A 255 -2.61 -1.57 8.78
N GLY A 256 -1.55 -2.15 9.33
CA GLY A 256 -1.37 -2.31 10.76
C GLY A 256 -1.25 -0.96 11.48
N TYR A 257 -1.47 -0.96 12.80
CA TYR A 257 -1.28 0.24 13.62
C TYR A 257 0.21 0.64 13.60
N TRP A 258 0.53 1.72 12.86
CA TRP A 258 1.91 2.14 12.55
C TRP A 258 2.77 1.00 11.95
N THR A 259 2.13 0.06 11.30
CA THR A 259 2.76 -1.19 10.83
C THR A 259 3.64 -1.91 11.87
N ASN A 260 3.52 -1.50 13.13
CA ASN A 260 4.26 -2.08 14.26
C ASN A 260 3.62 -3.40 14.69
N ILE A 261 4.42 -4.47 14.79
CA ILE A 261 3.94 -5.83 15.05
C ILE A 261 3.25 -5.92 16.41
N ASP A 262 3.89 -5.46 17.50
CA ASP A 262 3.33 -5.53 18.87
C ASP A 262 1.98 -4.80 18.98
N LYS A 263 1.84 -3.69 18.24
CA LYS A 263 0.61 -2.89 18.22
C LYS A 263 -0.46 -3.54 17.37
N THR A 264 -0.10 -4.09 16.24
CA THR A 264 -1.03 -4.69 15.27
C THR A 264 -1.53 -6.05 15.75
N THR A 265 -0.72 -6.82 16.49
CA THR A 265 -1.13 -8.09 17.10
C THR A 265 -1.94 -7.92 18.42
N SER A 266 -2.08 -6.68 18.91
CA SER A 266 -2.91 -6.36 20.05
C SER A 266 -4.40 -6.60 19.76
N SER A 267 -5.15 -7.11 20.76
CA SER A 267 -6.61 -7.26 20.66
C SER A 267 -7.40 -5.95 20.46
N ARG A 268 -6.73 -4.81 20.43
CA ARG A 268 -7.32 -3.49 20.14
C ARG A 268 -7.29 -3.15 18.65
N PHE A 269 -6.42 -3.81 17.90
CA PHE A 269 -6.45 -3.75 16.43
C PHE A 269 -7.56 -4.68 15.95
N GLU A 270 -8.44 -4.16 15.12
CA GLU A 270 -9.59 -4.86 14.59
C GLU A 270 -9.46 -4.94 13.06
N MET A 271 -9.52 -6.15 12.53
CA MET A 271 -9.66 -6.33 11.09
C MET A 271 -11.01 -5.75 10.65
N PRO A 272 -11.06 -5.02 9.54
CA PRO A 272 -12.33 -4.50 9.01
C PRO A 272 -13.25 -5.64 8.59
N GLU A 273 -14.56 -5.39 8.66
CA GLU A 273 -15.55 -6.25 8.03
C GLU A 273 -15.42 -6.13 6.50
N ASP A 274 -15.47 -7.25 5.80
CA ASP A 274 -15.52 -7.30 4.35
C ASP A 274 -16.74 -8.10 3.88
N LEU A 275 -17.38 -7.64 2.83
CA LEU A 275 -18.50 -8.35 2.18
C LEU A 275 -18.05 -9.63 1.49
N VAL A 276 -16.75 -9.80 1.29
CA VAL A 276 -16.12 -10.93 0.60
C VAL A 276 -15.14 -11.61 1.54
N ASN A 277 -15.30 -12.90 1.73
CA ASN A 277 -14.39 -13.68 2.57
C ASN A 277 -13.03 -13.87 1.89
N ASP A 278 -11.99 -14.02 2.71
CA ASP A 278 -10.65 -14.42 2.30
C ASP A 278 -10.00 -13.51 1.25
N ARG A 279 -10.21 -12.19 1.39
CA ARG A 279 -9.66 -11.17 0.48
C ARG A 279 -8.86 -10.08 1.19
N LEU A 280 -8.55 -10.26 2.47
CA LEU A 280 -7.78 -9.32 3.25
C LEU A 280 -6.44 -9.91 3.67
N MET A 281 -5.37 -9.12 3.55
CA MET A 281 -4.07 -9.33 4.17
C MET A 281 -3.83 -8.23 5.20
N VAL A 282 -2.89 -8.42 6.12
CA VAL A 282 -2.47 -7.36 7.05
C VAL A 282 -1.04 -6.93 6.76
N SER A 283 -0.80 -5.62 6.68
CA SER A 283 0.54 -5.03 6.50
C SER A 283 1.18 -4.71 7.85
N VAL A 284 2.41 -5.16 8.01
CA VAL A 284 3.34 -4.75 9.07
C VAL A 284 4.71 -4.52 8.47
N HIS A 285 5.59 -3.78 9.17
CA HIS A 285 6.93 -3.50 8.69
C HIS A 285 8.01 -3.95 9.67
N TYR A 286 9.18 -4.30 9.15
CA TYR A 286 10.44 -4.51 9.87
C TYR A 286 10.34 -5.44 11.09
N VAL A 287 10.44 -6.73 10.86
CA VAL A 287 10.34 -7.76 11.92
C VAL A 287 11.37 -7.56 13.05
N ASP A 288 12.46 -6.86 12.80
CA ASP A 288 13.56 -6.60 13.72
C ASP A 288 13.80 -5.12 14.07
N ASN A 289 12.81 -4.25 13.80
CA ASN A 289 12.91 -2.79 13.91
C ASN A 289 13.52 -2.32 15.25
N SER A 290 13.03 -2.81 16.38
CA SER A 290 13.53 -2.42 17.71
C SER A 290 14.99 -2.82 17.93
N MET A 291 15.43 -3.95 17.40
CA MET A 291 16.80 -4.43 17.49
C MET A 291 17.73 -3.62 16.59
N TYR A 292 17.27 -3.26 15.39
CA TYR A 292 17.99 -2.41 14.46
C TYR A 292 18.34 -1.06 15.10
N TRP A 293 17.35 -0.34 15.61
CA TRP A 293 17.55 0.96 16.25
C TRP A 293 18.28 0.91 17.59
N ALA A 294 18.27 -0.25 18.25
CA ALA A 294 19.02 -0.47 19.48
C ALA A 294 20.48 -0.90 19.25
N ASN A 295 20.93 -1.04 18.00
CA ASN A 295 22.26 -1.55 17.63
C ASN A 295 22.53 -2.95 18.23
N LYS A 296 21.58 -3.87 18.05
CA LYS A 296 21.61 -5.22 18.62
C LYS A 296 21.46 -6.33 17.56
N ILE A 297 21.73 -6.00 16.30
CA ILE A 297 21.63 -6.96 15.20
C ILE A 297 22.66 -8.08 15.35
N GLY A 298 22.34 -9.27 14.89
CA GLY A 298 23.24 -10.40 14.72
C GLY A 298 23.55 -11.21 15.99
N GLY A 299 23.02 -10.82 17.16
CA GLY A 299 23.20 -11.54 18.41
C GLY A 299 22.03 -12.47 18.77
N GLU A 300 22.20 -13.26 19.84
CA GLU A 300 21.16 -14.17 20.33
C GLU A 300 19.84 -13.43 20.70
N GLU A 301 19.96 -12.22 21.24
CA GLU A 301 18.79 -11.39 21.59
C GLU A 301 17.99 -10.99 20.34
N TRP A 302 18.67 -10.66 19.25
CA TRP A 302 18.05 -10.35 17.96
C TRP A 302 17.31 -11.54 17.37
N LEU A 303 17.90 -12.72 17.39
CA LEU A 303 17.26 -13.96 16.92
C LEU A 303 15.98 -14.27 17.72
N LYS A 304 16.07 -14.19 19.05
CA LYS A 304 14.90 -14.40 19.92
C LYS A 304 13.81 -13.37 19.71
N TYR A 305 14.19 -12.12 19.42
CA TYR A 305 13.24 -11.05 19.12
C TYR A 305 12.47 -11.35 17.82
N ILE A 306 13.17 -11.69 16.74
CA ILE A 306 12.52 -12.07 15.47
C ILE A 306 11.59 -13.27 15.67
N ASP A 307 12.03 -14.31 16.39
CA ASP A 307 11.20 -15.48 16.68
C ASP A 307 9.93 -15.10 17.46
N SER A 308 10.03 -14.18 18.41
CA SER A 308 8.88 -13.66 19.16
C SER A 308 7.92 -12.90 18.25
N GLN A 309 8.41 -12.00 17.39
CA GLN A 309 7.59 -11.22 16.48
C GLN A 309 6.88 -12.14 15.45
N CYS A 310 7.59 -13.12 14.93
CA CYS A 310 7.02 -14.14 14.04
C CYS A 310 5.92 -14.97 14.74
N ALA A 311 6.15 -15.34 16.00
CA ALA A 311 5.16 -16.10 16.77
C ALA A 311 3.89 -15.29 17.05
N GLU A 312 4.02 -13.98 17.31
CA GLU A 312 2.89 -13.07 17.49
C GLU A 312 2.08 -12.91 16.20
N LEU A 313 2.74 -12.69 15.06
CA LEU A 313 2.09 -12.61 13.75
C LEU A 313 1.38 -13.93 13.40
N LYS A 314 2.04 -15.06 13.65
CA LYS A 314 1.43 -16.36 13.42
C LYS A 314 0.16 -16.53 14.23
N LYS A 315 0.21 -16.28 15.53
CA LYS A 315 -0.92 -16.44 16.45
C LYS A 315 -2.07 -15.47 16.13
N ALA A 316 -1.76 -14.22 15.81
CA ALA A 316 -2.79 -13.19 15.60
C ALA A 316 -3.47 -13.33 14.22
N PHE A 317 -2.73 -13.69 13.19
CA PHE A 317 -3.18 -13.64 11.80
C PHE A 317 -3.08 -14.96 11.06
N LEU A 318 -1.90 -15.58 10.95
CA LEU A 318 -1.73 -16.76 10.10
C LEU A 318 -2.54 -17.97 10.59
N ASP A 319 -2.64 -18.18 11.89
CA ASP A 319 -3.49 -19.25 12.48
C ASP A 319 -5.01 -18.98 12.28
N ASN A 320 -5.38 -17.83 11.76
CA ASN A 320 -6.75 -17.41 11.44
C ASN A 320 -6.95 -17.19 9.93
N ASP A 321 -6.10 -17.76 9.10
CA ASP A 321 -6.13 -17.67 7.63
C ASP A 321 -6.06 -16.22 7.09
N ILE A 322 -5.43 -15.31 7.85
CA ILE A 322 -5.15 -13.94 7.44
C ILE A 322 -3.66 -13.84 7.07
N PRO A 323 -3.31 -13.73 5.78
CA PRO A 323 -1.92 -13.59 5.36
C PRO A 323 -1.30 -12.27 5.82
N VAL A 324 0.00 -12.31 6.07
CA VAL A 324 0.79 -11.14 6.47
C VAL A 324 1.64 -10.66 5.30
N PHE A 325 1.54 -9.37 5.02
CA PHE A 325 2.36 -8.64 4.08
C PHE A 325 3.38 -7.81 4.86
N MET A 326 4.66 -8.19 4.82
CA MET A 326 5.75 -7.39 5.41
C MET A 326 6.13 -6.30 4.40
N GLY A 327 5.34 -5.22 4.39
CA GLY A 327 5.40 -4.16 3.37
C GLY A 327 6.76 -3.47 3.26
N GLU A 328 7.54 -3.49 4.33
CA GLU A 328 8.93 -3.06 4.33
C GLU A 328 9.79 -4.02 5.17
N THR A 329 10.86 -4.49 4.56
CA THR A 329 11.86 -5.38 5.19
C THR A 329 13.23 -4.73 5.04
N THR A 330 14.05 -4.80 6.10
CA THR A 330 15.41 -4.25 6.10
C THR A 330 16.23 -4.84 4.94
N SER A 331 16.80 -3.97 4.12
CA SER A 331 17.60 -4.37 2.95
C SER A 331 19.07 -4.58 3.30
N THR A 332 19.58 -3.79 4.23
CA THR A 332 21.01 -3.80 4.62
C THR A 332 21.18 -3.53 6.10
N TYR A 333 22.22 -4.11 6.70
CA TYR A 333 22.59 -3.94 8.11
C TYR A 333 23.96 -3.26 8.20
N PRO A 334 24.02 -1.95 8.50
CA PRO A 334 25.27 -1.23 8.72
C PRO A 334 26.05 -1.78 9.91
N GLN A 335 27.37 -1.70 9.86
CA GLN A 335 28.24 -2.27 10.91
C GLN A 335 27.97 -1.70 12.31
N GLU A 336 27.57 -0.44 12.40
CA GLU A 336 27.19 0.22 13.65
C GLU A 336 25.93 -0.35 14.30
N ASN A 337 25.10 -1.07 13.56
CA ASN A 337 23.87 -1.66 14.08
C ASN A 337 24.07 -3.05 14.68
N PHE A 338 25.25 -3.65 14.51
CA PHE A 338 25.53 -4.95 15.10
C PHE A 338 25.80 -4.88 16.60
N ALA A 339 25.34 -5.89 17.33
CA ALA A 339 25.69 -6.06 18.73
C ALA A 339 27.21 -6.24 18.90
N LYS A 340 27.74 -5.83 20.05
CA LYS A 340 29.20 -5.98 20.34
C LYS A 340 29.63 -7.44 20.38
N ASP A 341 28.74 -8.33 20.72
CA ASP A 341 28.89 -9.77 20.84
C ASP A 341 28.09 -10.53 19.76
N ALA A 342 27.80 -9.87 18.62
CA ALA A 342 27.11 -10.47 17.52
C ALA A 342 27.83 -11.70 16.97
N GLU A 343 27.11 -12.81 16.81
CA GLU A 343 27.59 -14.02 16.13
C GLU A 343 27.48 -13.88 14.62
N HIS A 344 26.44 -13.17 14.14
CA HIS A 344 26.20 -12.87 12.73
C HIS A 344 26.56 -11.41 12.46
N THR A 345 27.66 -11.18 11.75
CA THR A 345 28.21 -9.83 11.51
C THR A 345 28.25 -9.45 10.03
N ASP A 346 27.70 -10.30 9.18
CA ASP A 346 27.55 -10.05 7.75
C ASP A 346 26.11 -9.64 7.41
N SER A 347 25.94 -8.52 6.71
CA SER A 347 24.64 -7.97 6.36
C SER A 347 23.81 -8.94 5.53
N SER A 348 24.44 -9.61 4.57
CA SER A 348 23.75 -10.57 3.69
C SER A 348 23.33 -11.83 4.44
N GLU A 349 24.10 -12.27 5.44
CA GLU A 349 23.72 -13.35 6.33
C GLU A 349 22.48 -12.97 7.17
N CYS A 350 22.48 -11.77 7.76
CA CYS A 350 21.31 -11.27 8.50
C CYS A 350 20.07 -11.15 7.62
N LEU A 351 20.22 -10.63 6.40
CA LEU A 351 19.14 -10.60 5.41
C LEU A 351 18.60 -12.01 5.13
N SER A 352 19.47 -12.99 4.93
CA SER A 352 19.08 -14.39 4.71
C SER A 352 18.31 -14.97 5.89
N ILE A 353 18.74 -14.69 7.13
CA ILE A 353 18.04 -15.14 8.35
C ILE A 353 16.64 -14.55 8.41
N VAL A 354 16.49 -13.24 8.19
CA VAL A 354 15.18 -12.56 8.20
C VAL A 354 14.27 -13.11 7.12
N LEU A 355 14.73 -13.20 5.87
CA LEU A 355 13.95 -13.75 4.78
C LEU A 355 13.53 -15.20 5.03
N GLY A 356 14.42 -16.02 5.61
CA GLY A 356 14.10 -17.39 5.98
C GLY A 356 12.97 -17.48 6.99
N LYS A 357 13.04 -16.70 8.06
CA LYS A 357 12.00 -16.66 9.11
C LYS A 357 10.64 -16.22 8.56
N LEU A 358 10.61 -15.23 7.67
CA LEU A 358 9.38 -14.71 7.07
C LEU A 358 8.78 -15.71 6.07
N THR A 359 9.59 -16.18 5.12
CA THR A 359 9.12 -17.08 4.05
C THR A 359 8.73 -18.46 4.54
N ASP A 360 9.37 -18.98 5.58
CA ASP A 360 9.00 -20.26 6.22
C ASP A 360 7.59 -20.20 6.86
N LEU A 361 7.09 -19.02 7.16
CA LEU A 361 5.74 -18.77 7.66
C LEU A 361 4.74 -18.36 6.56
N GLY A 362 5.16 -18.26 5.31
CA GLY A 362 4.32 -17.75 4.21
C GLY A 362 4.05 -16.24 4.27
N ILE A 363 4.84 -15.49 5.04
CA ILE A 363 4.78 -14.03 5.07
C ILE A 363 5.45 -13.49 3.81
N VAL A 364 4.81 -12.54 3.14
CA VAL A 364 5.33 -11.88 1.92
C VAL A 364 6.32 -10.79 2.31
N PRO A 365 7.65 -10.95 2.14
CA PRO A 365 8.61 -9.91 2.48
C PRO A 365 8.85 -8.97 1.30
N VAL A 366 8.78 -7.67 1.55
CA VAL A 366 9.08 -6.63 0.56
C VAL A 366 10.32 -5.85 0.99
N ILE A 367 11.40 -5.98 0.26
CA ILE A 367 12.65 -5.24 0.53
C ILE A 367 12.41 -3.75 0.33
N TRP A 368 12.71 -2.93 1.34
CA TRP A 368 12.70 -1.49 1.19
C TRP A 368 13.95 -1.02 0.44
N ASP A 369 13.77 -0.47 -0.76
CA ASP A 369 14.85 0.08 -1.58
C ASP A 369 14.55 1.50 -2.00
N THR A 370 15.56 2.35 -1.95
CA THR A 370 15.51 3.74 -2.37
C THR A 370 16.75 4.10 -3.20
N ASN A 371 16.58 4.84 -4.26
CA ASN A 371 17.66 5.49 -5.03
C ASN A 371 18.86 4.58 -5.35
N SER A 372 18.61 3.34 -5.71
CA SER A 372 19.68 2.38 -6.07
C SER A 372 20.60 1.96 -4.93
N HIS A 373 20.12 1.94 -3.68
CA HIS A 373 20.92 1.46 -2.54
C HIS A 373 21.05 -0.06 -2.54
N PHE A 374 19.95 -0.77 -2.72
CA PHE A 374 19.93 -2.23 -2.79
C PHE A 374 19.90 -2.75 -4.22
N TYR A 375 19.01 -2.18 -5.04
CA TYR A 375 18.84 -2.51 -6.45
C TYR A 375 19.21 -1.31 -7.34
N SER A 376 20.20 -1.45 -8.19
CA SER A 376 20.64 -0.39 -9.09
C SER A 376 19.67 -0.21 -10.27
N ARG A 377 19.01 0.94 -10.30
CA ARG A 377 18.10 1.33 -11.38
C ARG A 377 18.81 1.66 -12.70
N THR A 378 20.14 1.74 -12.68
CA THR A 378 20.98 1.98 -13.86
C THR A 378 21.54 0.69 -14.46
N THR A 379 21.96 -0.27 -13.59
CA THR A 379 22.52 -1.55 -14.06
C THR A 379 21.50 -2.68 -14.05
N TYR A 380 20.30 -2.44 -13.48
CA TYR A 380 19.20 -3.39 -13.36
C TYR A 380 19.57 -4.65 -12.58
N LYS A 381 20.37 -4.48 -11.53
CA LYS A 381 20.87 -5.59 -10.71
C LYS A 381 20.95 -5.19 -9.25
N ILE A 382 20.83 -6.17 -8.35
CA ILE A 382 21.16 -6.01 -6.94
C ILE A 382 22.65 -5.64 -6.83
N VAL A 383 22.93 -4.57 -6.06
CA VAL A 383 24.25 -3.93 -5.98
C VAL A 383 25.28 -4.86 -5.35
N ASN A 384 24.95 -5.48 -4.22
CA ASN A 384 25.81 -6.40 -3.50
C ASN A 384 25.63 -7.83 -4.05
N SER A 385 26.71 -8.48 -4.43
CA SER A 385 26.67 -9.84 -5.00
C SER A 385 26.26 -10.92 -3.98
N SER A 386 26.51 -10.72 -2.68
CA SER A 386 26.09 -11.65 -1.63
C SER A 386 24.58 -11.52 -1.38
N ASP A 387 24.03 -10.30 -1.32
CA ASP A 387 22.60 -10.05 -1.22
C ASP A 387 21.87 -10.63 -2.45
N ARG A 388 22.44 -10.42 -3.63
CA ARG A 388 21.90 -10.99 -4.87
C ARG A 388 21.80 -12.51 -4.82
N LYS A 389 22.81 -13.18 -4.24
CA LYS A 389 22.77 -14.64 -4.07
C LYS A 389 21.65 -15.03 -3.10
N VAL A 390 21.50 -14.34 -2.00
CA VAL A 390 20.42 -14.57 -1.02
C VAL A 390 19.05 -14.41 -1.68
N ILE A 391 18.80 -13.31 -2.38
CA ILE A 391 17.51 -13.07 -3.04
C ILE A 391 17.18 -14.17 -4.05
N ARG A 392 18.14 -14.58 -4.88
CA ARG A 392 17.94 -15.64 -5.87
C ARG A 392 17.65 -17.00 -5.23
N GLU A 393 18.34 -17.33 -4.14
CA GLU A 393 18.11 -18.57 -3.40
C GLU A 393 16.67 -18.64 -2.87
N TYR A 394 16.15 -17.56 -2.29
CA TYR A 394 14.75 -17.53 -1.80
C TYR A 394 13.74 -17.46 -2.95
N ALA A 395 14.03 -16.75 -4.03
CA ALA A 395 13.17 -16.72 -5.21
C ALA A 395 13.02 -18.12 -5.83
N ASP A 396 14.13 -18.85 -5.98
CA ASP A 396 14.12 -20.24 -6.49
C ASP A 396 13.35 -21.19 -5.55
N LYS A 397 13.56 -21.06 -4.22
CA LYS A 397 12.84 -21.84 -3.20
C LYS A 397 11.32 -21.63 -3.28
N LEU A 398 10.88 -20.37 -3.34
CA LEU A 398 9.45 -20.03 -3.42
C LEU A 398 8.84 -20.47 -4.75
N SER A 399 9.56 -20.30 -5.85
CA SER A 399 9.09 -20.76 -7.17
C SER A 399 8.96 -22.28 -7.25
N ALA A 400 9.84 -23.04 -6.59
CA ALA A 400 9.74 -24.49 -6.52
C ALA A 400 8.51 -24.94 -5.71
N ALA A 401 8.23 -24.29 -4.59
CA ALA A 401 7.07 -24.57 -3.75
C ALA A 401 5.71 -24.31 -4.45
N GLN A 402 5.67 -23.38 -5.40
CA GLN A 402 4.46 -23.08 -6.21
C GLN A 402 4.16 -24.16 -7.29
N GLN A 403 5.11 -25.06 -7.56
CA GLN A 403 4.98 -26.10 -8.60
C GLN A 403 4.59 -27.47 -8.02
N GLU A 404 4.63 -27.63 -6.70
CA GLU A 404 4.20 -28.83 -5.97
C GLU A 404 2.72 -28.75 -5.58
#